data_b77b2f32f83d61727a4948eabd82acb0
#
_entry.id   b77b2f32f83d61727a4948eabd82acb0
#
_cell.length_a   1.000
_cell.length_b   1.000
_cell.length_c   1.000
_cell.angle_alpha   90.00
_cell.angle_beta   90.00
_cell.angle_gamma   90.00
#
_symmetry.space_group_name_H-M   'P 1'
#
loop_
_entity.id
_entity.type
_entity.pdbx_description
1 polymer ?
#
loop_
_entity_poly.entity_id
_entity_poly.type
_entity_poly.pdbx_seq_one_letter_code
_entity_poly.pdbx_strand_id
1 'polypeptide(L)'
;EFAPNNRFYANQRRVEVDQINMDLAKYISYRFCSECHYLQPIDAIHQDEKLNCPKCRSAQWNDSAQKQTLLSFSQVIATTEDAASRIDDSADERDPKFYVRQMLVNFEREAVREAWKLKKEDLPFGFEFISKADFSDINFGEVNRPGPEISIAGSSRVRPGFRICKQCGKVQNRYFSQDDINAESSWEHAIDCTYRDSNDDSFILNVHLYRHFSSEAMRILVPYTKSGVSDPVIQSFIAAIQLGFKLKFGGRVDHLRFSEQNTPDLIADGRRHYILIHDSVPGGTGYLHQLLSGTAETMLDLLKKAYNHIIDCPCKEEPEKDGCYRCVYQYRLSRQMDNVSRSSALEVLKELLENDVEWEKVETISDIQINAHLDSALEQMFLNSLKKLTRKNGLPSIRMIQEIINGKTGYIIEIGDQCYNIEPQKMLGEDEGVSIKSKP
;
A
#
# COMPACT_ATOMS: atom_id res chain seq x y z
N GLU A 1 11.51 -13.41 -3.74
CA GLU A 1 12.16 -14.59 -3.12
C GLU A 1 13.69 -14.55 -3.25
N PHE A 2 14.24 -14.12 -4.38
CA PHE A 2 15.68 -14.09 -4.64
C PHE A 2 16.34 -12.75 -4.32
N ALA A 3 15.83 -12.01 -3.34
CA ALA A 3 16.47 -10.78 -2.91
C ALA A 3 17.81 -11.08 -2.23
N PRO A 4 18.82 -10.21 -2.38
CA PRO A 4 20.06 -10.32 -1.66
C PRO A 4 19.87 -10.46 -0.16
N ASN A 5 20.74 -11.19 0.48
CA ASN A 5 20.73 -11.56 1.90
C ASN A 5 19.58 -12.49 2.31
N ASN A 6 18.73 -12.93 1.36
CA ASN A 6 17.73 -13.93 1.67
C ASN A 6 18.38 -15.31 1.82
N ARG A 7 17.86 -16.10 2.75
CA ARG A 7 18.42 -17.39 3.14
C ARG A 7 17.52 -18.53 2.67
N PHE A 8 18.14 -19.55 2.12
CA PHE A 8 17.49 -20.78 1.70
C PHE A 8 18.10 -21.96 2.46
N TYR A 9 17.28 -22.91 2.81
CA TYR A 9 17.68 -24.11 3.51
C TYR A 9 17.46 -25.30 2.58
N ALA A 10 18.54 -25.94 2.15
CA ALA A 10 18.51 -27.09 1.28
C ALA A 10 19.63 -28.07 1.65
N ASN A 11 19.34 -29.37 1.63
CA ASN A 11 20.34 -30.44 1.88
C ASN A 11 21.14 -30.23 3.18
N GLN A 12 20.46 -29.88 4.27
CA GLN A 12 21.05 -29.57 5.58
C GLN A 12 22.07 -28.43 5.57
N ARG A 13 21.94 -27.53 4.59
CA ARG A 13 22.78 -26.34 4.47
C ARG A 13 21.95 -25.09 4.40
N ARG A 14 22.48 -24.02 4.97
CA ARG A 14 21.99 -22.65 4.82
C ARG A 14 22.74 -22.00 3.68
N VAL A 15 22.01 -21.50 2.69
CA VAL A 15 22.57 -20.79 1.53
C VAL A 15 22.04 -19.37 1.55
N GLU A 16 22.91 -18.38 1.43
CA GLU A 16 22.53 -16.97 1.40
C GLU A 16 22.81 -16.40 0.00
N VAL A 17 21.83 -15.67 -0.56
CA VAL A 17 22.02 -14.97 -1.84
C VAL A 17 22.91 -13.76 -1.61
N ASP A 18 24.13 -13.78 -2.13
CA ASP A 18 25.11 -12.74 -1.91
C ASP A 18 25.63 -12.07 -3.20
N GLN A 19 25.11 -12.52 -4.36
CA GLN A 19 25.57 -12.01 -5.65
C GLN A 19 24.49 -12.10 -6.71
N ILE A 20 24.43 -11.12 -7.59
CA ILE A 20 23.57 -11.08 -8.77
C ILE A 20 24.42 -11.30 -10.01
N ASN A 21 23.98 -12.15 -10.93
CA ASN A 21 24.64 -12.29 -12.22
C ASN A 21 24.41 -11.04 -13.08
N MET A 22 25.44 -10.18 -13.16
CA MET A 22 25.35 -8.89 -13.85
C MET A 22 25.31 -9.02 -15.37
N ASP A 23 25.78 -10.13 -15.95
CA ASP A 23 25.71 -10.38 -17.39
C ASP A 23 24.26 -10.59 -17.86
N LEU A 24 23.41 -11.05 -16.95
CA LEU A 24 21.97 -11.30 -17.18
C LEU A 24 21.09 -10.24 -16.51
N ALA A 25 21.66 -9.19 -15.99
CA ALA A 25 20.96 -8.11 -15.31
C ALA A 25 20.92 -6.85 -16.19
N LYS A 26 19.86 -6.06 -16.01
CA LYS A 26 19.71 -4.75 -16.64
C LYS A 26 19.36 -3.73 -15.57
N TYR A 27 20.06 -2.62 -15.56
CA TYR A 27 19.74 -1.50 -14.69
C TYR A 27 19.44 -0.25 -15.50
N ILE A 28 18.37 0.44 -15.13
CA ILE A 28 17.87 1.63 -15.81
C ILE A 28 17.45 2.63 -14.73
N SER A 29 17.75 3.89 -14.97
CA SER A 29 17.30 4.97 -14.08
C SER A 29 15.87 5.36 -14.43
N TYR A 30 15.03 5.34 -13.42
CA TYR A 30 13.62 5.73 -13.50
C TYR A 30 13.37 6.99 -12.67
N ARG A 31 12.39 7.74 -13.08
CA ARG A 31 11.79 8.80 -12.28
C ARG A 31 10.46 8.30 -11.71
N PHE A 32 10.25 8.53 -10.42
CA PHE A 32 9.07 8.17 -9.69
C PHE A 32 8.24 9.41 -9.35
N CYS A 33 6.93 9.26 -9.32
CA CYS A 33 6.09 10.30 -8.77
C CYS A 33 5.95 10.12 -7.25
N SER A 34 6.14 11.22 -6.50
CA SER A 34 5.91 11.24 -5.06
C SER A 34 4.45 10.99 -4.71
N GLU A 35 3.51 11.43 -5.56
CA GLU A 35 2.09 11.47 -5.27
C GLU A 35 1.29 10.31 -5.88
N CYS A 36 1.64 9.84 -7.07
CA CYS A 36 0.88 8.80 -7.75
C CYS A 36 1.77 7.63 -8.19
N HIS A 37 1.15 6.55 -8.69
CA HIS A 37 1.84 5.32 -9.10
C HIS A 37 2.61 5.41 -10.42
N TYR A 38 2.78 6.63 -10.97
CA TYR A 38 3.46 6.81 -12.24
C TYR A 38 4.98 6.76 -12.08
N LEU A 39 5.63 5.97 -12.95
CA LEU A 39 7.07 5.93 -13.10
C LEU A 39 7.42 5.84 -14.59
N GLN A 40 8.58 6.39 -14.96
CA GLN A 40 9.04 6.41 -16.33
C GLN A 40 10.57 6.33 -16.40
N PRO A 41 11.16 5.60 -17.37
CA PRO A 41 12.59 5.65 -17.64
C PRO A 41 13.02 7.10 -17.92
N ILE A 42 14.14 7.52 -17.38
CA ILE A 42 14.61 8.92 -17.53
C ILE A 42 14.87 9.26 -19.01
N ASP A 43 15.39 8.29 -19.76
CA ASP A 43 15.71 8.47 -21.18
C ASP A 43 14.44 8.63 -22.07
N ALA A 44 13.30 8.22 -21.56
CA ALA A 44 12.01 8.33 -22.27
C ALA A 44 11.22 9.60 -21.91
N ILE A 45 11.74 10.46 -21.03
CA ILE A 45 11.06 11.69 -20.59
C ILE A 45 11.28 12.80 -21.62
N HIS A 46 10.21 13.25 -22.25
CA HIS A 46 10.23 14.41 -23.15
C HIS A 46 10.47 15.72 -22.39
N GLN A 47 10.96 16.75 -23.12
CA GLN A 47 11.34 18.03 -22.47
C GLN A 47 10.17 18.70 -21.75
N ASP A 48 8.98 18.61 -22.30
CA ASP A 48 7.76 19.20 -21.75
C ASP A 48 7.25 18.47 -20.50
N GLU A 49 7.63 17.20 -20.32
CA GLU A 49 7.25 16.35 -19.17
C GLU A 49 8.23 16.41 -18.00
N LYS A 50 9.31 17.19 -18.13
CA LYS A 50 10.37 17.24 -17.11
C LYS A 50 9.95 17.96 -15.83
N LEU A 51 9.00 18.88 -15.90
CA LEU A 51 8.64 19.75 -14.79
C LEU A 51 7.58 19.14 -13.86
N ASN A 52 6.57 18.49 -14.44
CA ASN A 52 5.42 17.97 -13.69
C ASN A 52 5.13 16.52 -14.07
N CYS A 53 4.57 15.77 -13.13
CA CYS A 53 4.13 14.40 -13.39
C CYS A 53 3.06 14.37 -14.50
N PRO A 54 3.23 13.55 -15.55
CA PRO A 54 2.25 13.45 -16.65
C PRO A 54 0.85 12.99 -16.18
N LYS A 55 0.78 12.17 -15.12
CA LYS A 55 -0.50 11.63 -14.61
C LYS A 55 -1.20 12.55 -13.62
N CYS A 56 -0.51 13.03 -12.57
CA CYS A 56 -1.13 13.80 -11.50
C CYS A 56 -0.69 15.27 -11.43
N ARG A 57 0.21 15.69 -12.33
CA ARG A 57 0.74 17.07 -12.43
C ARG A 57 1.55 17.54 -11.21
N SER A 58 1.95 16.66 -10.31
CA SER A 58 2.79 17.02 -9.17
C SER A 58 4.11 17.64 -9.63
N ALA A 59 4.47 18.79 -9.05
CA ALA A 59 5.73 19.48 -9.32
C ALA A 59 6.94 18.78 -8.70
N GLN A 60 6.73 17.98 -7.65
CA GLN A 60 7.79 17.18 -7.02
C GLN A 60 8.37 16.11 -7.97
N TRP A 61 7.72 15.85 -9.09
CA TRP A 61 8.24 15.00 -10.16
C TRP A 61 9.64 15.39 -10.61
N ASN A 62 9.99 16.69 -10.58
CA ASN A 62 11.30 17.18 -11.03
C ASN A 62 12.40 17.06 -9.97
N ASP A 63 12.08 16.68 -8.74
CA ASP A 63 13.07 16.51 -7.68
C ASP A 63 14.10 15.44 -8.06
N SER A 64 15.37 15.69 -7.72
CA SER A 64 16.47 14.76 -7.91
C SER A 64 16.30 13.48 -7.08
N ALA A 65 15.71 13.59 -5.90
CA ALA A 65 15.41 12.45 -5.04
C ALA A 65 14.42 11.44 -5.68
N GLN A 66 13.64 11.88 -6.67
CA GLN A 66 12.72 11.03 -7.41
C GLN A 66 13.41 10.18 -8.50
N LYS A 67 14.71 10.37 -8.72
CA LYS A 67 15.49 9.57 -9.65
C LYS A 67 16.09 8.38 -8.91
N GLN A 68 15.67 7.17 -9.29
CA GLN A 68 16.16 5.93 -8.68
C GLN A 68 16.59 4.94 -9.76
N THR A 69 17.60 4.15 -9.47
CA THR A 69 18.08 3.10 -10.37
C THR A 69 17.40 1.78 -10.04
N LEU A 70 16.71 1.21 -11.03
CA LEU A 70 16.07 -0.09 -10.93
C LEU A 70 16.91 -1.16 -11.61
N LEU A 71 17.07 -2.30 -10.95
CA LEU A 71 17.77 -3.48 -11.42
C LEU A 71 16.81 -4.63 -11.66
N SER A 72 16.72 -5.08 -12.89
CA SER A 72 16.03 -6.32 -13.27
C SER A 72 17.05 -7.42 -13.51
N PHE A 73 16.84 -8.60 -12.95
CA PHE A 73 17.77 -9.73 -13.07
C PHE A 73 16.97 -11.05 -13.20
N SER A 74 17.62 -12.05 -13.76
CA SER A 74 17.04 -13.38 -13.93
C SER A 74 17.77 -14.47 -13.14
N GLN A 75 19.00 -14.19 -12.68
CA GLN A 75 19.84 -15.17 -11.99
C GLN A 75 20.54 -14.52 -10.80
N VAL A 76 20.59 -15.26 -9.71
CA VAL A 76 21.38 -14.94 -8.51
C VAL A 76 22.39 -16.06 -8.25
N ILE A 77 23.43 -15.71 -7.54
CA ILE A 77 24.49 -16.63 -7.13
C ILE A 77 24.55 -16.59 -5.61
N ALA A 78 24.76 -17.74 -5.01
CA ALA A 78 24.97 -17.86 -3.58
C ALA A 78 26.31 -18.55 -3.36
N THR A 79 27.18 -17.89 -2.64
CA THR A 79 28.48 -18.45 -2.27
C THR A 79 28.33 -19.11 -0.92
N THR A 80 28.71 -20.39 -0.81
CA THR A 80 28.66 -21.12 0.45
C THR A 80 30.08 -21.43 0.93
N GLU A 81 30.43 -20.95 2.12
CA GLU A 81 31.56 -21.49 2.87
C GLU A 81 31.08 -22.68 3.70
N ASP A 82 31.83 -23.77 3.69
CA ASP A 82 31.41 -25.04 4.29
C ASP A 82 31.11 -24.90 5.80
N ALA A 83 31.90 -24.13 6.52
CA ALA A 83 31.70 -23.86 7.94
C ALA A 83 30.48 -22.98 8.23
N ALA A 84 30.26 -21.93 7.42
CA ALA A 84 29.18 -20.97 7.60
C ALA A 84 27.82 -21.50 7.10
N SER A 85 27.83 -22.55 6.27
CA SER A 85 26.63 -23.13 5.69
C SER A 85 26.00 -24.26 6.52
N ARG A 86 26.71 -24.78 7.54
CA ARG A 86 26.18 -25.84 8.41
C ARG A 86 25.07 -25.28 9.28
N ILE A 87 23.97 -26.02 9.34
CA ILE A 87 22.84 -25.69 10.22
C ILE A 87 23.21 -26.22 11.61
N ASP A 88 23.22 -25.36 12.59
CA ASP A 88 23.33 -25.76 13.98
C ASP A 88 21.90 -25.93 14.55
N ASP A 89 21.54 -27.17 14.91
CA ASP A 89 20.23 -27.48 15.47
C ASP A 89 20.09 -27.02 16.93
N SER A 90 21.16 -26.49 17.53
CA SER A 90 21.16 -26.05 18.94
C SER A 90 20.54 -24.66 19.16
N ALA A 91 20.39 -23.85 18.08
CA ALA A 91 19.78 -22.53 18.15
C ALA A 91 18.82 -22.32 16.97
N ASP A 92 17.65 -21.75 17.24
CA ASP A 92 16.76 -21.29 16.15
C ASP A 92 17.33 -20.02 15.50
N GLU A 93 18.32 -20.20 14.62
CA GLU A 93 18.99 -19.13 13.88
C GLU A 93 18.15 -18.58 12.70
N ARG A 94 16.84 -18.83 12.68
CA ARG A 94 15.96 -18.31 11.67
C ARG A 94 15.72 -16.82 11.89
N ASP A 95 16.61 -16.01 11.36
CA ASP A 95 16.45 -14.55 11.30
C ASP A 95 15.77 -14.20 9.97
N PRO A 96 14.44 -14.02 9.95
CA PRO A 96 13.72 -13.73 8.72
C PRO A 96 14.09 -12.33 8.23
N LYS A 97 14.55 -12.22 6.98
CA LYS A 97 14.84 -10.95 6.34
C LYS A 97 13.57 -10.31 5.81
N PHE A 98 13.45 -9.03 6.05
CA PHE A 98 12.28 -8.26 5.70
C PHE A 98 12.64 -7.10 4.80
N TYR A 99 11.83 -6.89 3.75
CA TYR A 99 12.12 -5.93 2.70
C TYR A 99 11.02 -4.88 2.57
N VAL A 100 11.43 -3.65 2.26
CA VAL A 100 10.52 -2.57 1.90
C VAL A 100 10.09 -2.81 0.46
N ARG A 101 8.86 -3.27 0.26
CA ARG A 101 8.30 -3.56 -1.06
C ARG A 101 7.13 -2.64 -1.36
N GLN A 102 6.99 -2.26 -2.62
CA GLN A 102 5.84 -1.52 -3.12
C GLN A 102 5.50 -1.96 -4.54
N MET A 103 4.22 -2.19 -4.78
CA MET A 103 3.67 -2.44 -6.09
C MET A 103 3.16 -1.12 -6.66
N LEU A 104 3.69 -0.71 -7.79
CA LEU A 104 3.15 0.42 -8.55
C LEU A 104 2.36 -0.11 -9.74
N VAL A 105 1.25 0.53 -10.03
CA VAL A 105 0.34 0.11 -11.09
C VAL A 105 0.03 1.26 -12.00
N ASN A 106 0.14 1.02 -13.28
CA ASN A 106 -0.22 1.96 -14.33
C ASN A 106 -1.10 1.30 -15.36
N PHE A 107 -2.11 2.01 -15.85
CA PHE A 107 -2.98 1.54 -16.93
C PHE A 107 -3.57 2.76 -17.64
N GLU A 108 -3.96 2.56 -18.87
CA GLU A 108 -4.64 3.57 -19.67
C GLU A 108 -6.17 3.45 -19.48
N ARG A 109 -6.88 4.58 -19.61
CA ARG A 109 -8.35 4.64 -19.40
C ARG A 109 -9.08 3.65 -20.32
N GLU A 110 -8.58 3.46 -21.52
CA GLU A 110 -9.13 2.57 -22.54
C GLU A 110 -9.01 1.08 -22.15
N ALA A 111 -8.13 0.76 -21.20
CA ALA A 111 -8.02 -0.61 -20.67
C ALA A 111 -9.16 -0.97 -19.70
N VAL A 112 -9.88 0.04 -19.18
CA VAL A 112 -11.09 -0.19 -18.37
C VAL A 112 -12.19 -0.70 -19.29
N ARG A 113 -12.67 -1.91 -19.03
CA ARG A 113 -13.71 -2.57 -19.84
C ARG A 113 -15.08 -2.43 -19.22
N GLU A 114 -15.15 -2.56 -17.92
CA GLU A 114 -16.38 -2.44 -17.16
C GLU A 114 -16.12 -1.74 -15.84
N ALA A 115 -16.99 -0.82 -15.50
CA ALA A 115 -16.97 -0.12 -14.24
C ALA A 115 -18.39 0.10 -13.71
N TRP A 116 -18.55 -0.08 -12.43
CA TRP A 116 -19.82 0.02 -11.73
C TRP A 116 -19.68 0.85 -10.47
N LYS A 117 -20.63 1.72 -10.21
CA LYS A 117 -20.76 2.46 -8.96
C LYS A 117 -22.05 2.11 -8.23
N LEU A 118 -22.00 2.20 -6.92
CA LEU A 118 -23.18 2.08 -6.08
C LEU A 118 -24.03 3.36 -6.21
N LYS A 119 -25.35 3.22 -6.41
CA LYS A 119 -26.30 4.34 -6.43
C LYS A 119 -26.66 4.79 -5.01
N LYS A 120 -25.67 5.11 -4.20
CA LYS A 120 -25.86 5.71 -2.89
C LYS A 120 -25.07 7.01 -2.87
N GLU A 121 -25.74 8.14 -2.64
CA GLU A 121 -25.08 9.45 -2.61
C GLU A 121 -24.19 9.61 -1.39
N ASP A 122 -24.53 8.98 -0.29
CA ASP A 122 -23.83 9.02 1.00
C ASP A 122 -22.71 7.97 1.15
N LEU A 123 -22.51 7.08 0.17
CA LEU A 123 -21.51 6.03 0.23
C LEU A 123 -20.83 5.82 -1.13
N PRO A 124 -19.79 6.61 -1.48
CA PRO A 124 -19.07 6.44 -2.72
C PRO A 124 -18.33 5.10 -2.71
N PHE A 125 -18.82 4.17 -3.52
CA PHE A 125 -18.27 2.86 -3.69
C PHE A 125 -18.40 2.41 -5.14
N GLY A 126 -17.40 1.70 -5.63
CA GLY A 126 -17.43 1.18 -6.99
C GLY A 126 -16.27 0.22 -7.25
N PHE A 127 -16.35 -0.48 -8.35
CA PHE A 127 -15.29 -1.37 -8.83
C PHE A 127 -15.22 -1.35 -10.35
N GLU A 128 -14.04 -1.62 -10.87
CA GLU A 128 -13.82 -1.67 -12.31
C GLU A 128 -12.85 -2.80 -12.68
N PHE A 129 -13.01 -3.29 -13.89
CA PHE A 129 -12.13 -4.29 -14.48
C PHE A 129 -11.23 -3.64 -15.53
N ILE A 130 -9.96 -3.94 -15.41
CA ILE A 130 -8.90 -3.46 -16.26
C ILE A 130 -8.33 -4.65 -17.01
N SER A 131 -8.51 -4.67 -18.33
CA SER A 131 -8.08 -5.80 -19.16
C SER A 131 -6.56 -5.92 -19.28
N LYS A 132 -5.85 -4.81 -19.10
CA LYS A 132 -4.39 -4.76 -19.10
C LYS A 132 -3.91 -3.64 -18.19
N ALA A 133 -3.25 -4.02 -17.11
CA ALA A 133 -2.52 -3.11 -16.23
C ALA A 133 -1.05 -3.52 -16.19
N ASP A 134 -0.16 -2.53 -16.12
CA ASP A 134 1.26 -2.71 -16.03
C ASP A 134 1.68 -2.58 -14.56
N PHE A 135 2.29 -3.64 -14.05
CA PHE A 135 2.71 -3.77 -12.67
C PHE A 135 4.21 -3.64 -12.55
N SER A 136 4.64 -2.82 -11.62
CA SER A 136 6.03 -2.63 -11.24
C SER A 136 6.20 -3.04 -9.78
N ASP A 137 6.67 -4.26 -9.54
CA ASP A 137 6.98 -4.77 -8.21
C ASP A 137 8.42 -4.40 -7.85
N ILE A 138 8.58 -3.54 -6.87
CA ILE A 138 9.86 -2.96 -6.50
C ILE A 138 10.20 -3.33 -5.06
N ASN A 139 11.42 -3.82 -4.88
CA ASN A 139 12.02 -4.07 -3.58
C ASN A 139 13.07 -2.98 -3.32
N PHE A 140 12.80 -2.13 -2.37
CA PHE A 140 13.60 -0.96 -2.02
C PHE A 140 14.71 -1.24 -1.00
N GLY A 141 14.93 -2.48 -0.63
CA GLY A 141 15.96 -2.88 0.31
C GLY A 141 15.42 -3.51 1.59
N GLU A 142 16.32 -3.89 2.47
CA GLU A 142 16.00 -4.56 3.74
C GLU A 142 15.44 -3.56 4.76
N VAL A 143 14.38 -3.94 5.47
CA VAL A 143 13.81 -3.15 6.56
C VAL A 143 14.86 -2.97 7.66
N ASN A 144 14.85 -1.83 8.34
CA ASN A 144 15.79 -1.45 9.41
C ASN A 144 17.22 -1.13 8.95
N ARG A 145 17.49 -1.10 7.64
CA ARG A 145 18.75 -0.57 7.16
C ARG A 145 18.68 0.96 6.98
N PRO A 146 19.78 1.67 7.23
CA PRO A 146 19.83 3.11 6.99
C PRO A 146 19.74 3.41 5.49
N GLY A 147 19.07 4.51 5.15
CA GLY A 147 18.91 4.95 3.77
C GLY A 147 18.13 6.25 3.68
N PRO A 148 17.99 6.81 2.48
CA PRO A 148 17.21 8.01 2.27
C PRO A 148 15.71 7.73 2.49
N GLU A 149 15.03 8.68 3.08
CA GLU A 149 13.58 8.73 3.09
C GLU A 149 13.09 9.30 1.77
N ILE A 150 12.30 8.53 1.04
CA ILE A 150 11.81 8.90 -0.30
C ILE A 150 10.30 8.70 -0.32
N SER A 151 9.57 9.72 -0.78
CA SER A 151 8.12 9.65 -0.99
C SER A 151 7.83 9.09 -2.39
N ILE A 152 7.07 8.01 -2.47
CA ILE A 152 6.62 7.40 -3.72
C ILE A 152 5.15 7.03 -3.58
N ALA A 153 4.32 7.50 -4.51
CA ALA A 153 2.88 7.24 -4.52
C ALA A 153 2.19 7.60 -3.19
N GLY A 154 2.57 8.73 -2.59
CA GLY A 154 2.01 9.22 -1.33
C GLY A 154 2.48 8.48 -0.08
N SER A 155 3.50 7.63 -0.19
CA SER A 155 4.07 6.90 0.94
C SER A 155 5.53 7.29 1.14
N SER A 156 5.82 8.04 2.21
CA SER A 156 7.18 8.36 2.63
C SER A 156 7.72 7.23 3.49
N ARG A 157 8.86 6.65 3.08
CA ARG A 157 9.52 5.54 3.78
C ARG A 157 11.01 5.60 3.55
N VAL A 158 11.77 5.06 4.51
CA VAL A 158 13.19 4.80 4.32
C VAL A 158 13.36 3.72 3.25
N ARG A 159 14.13 4.02 2.19
CA ARG A 159 14.37 3.15 1.03
C ARG A 159 15.87 2.94 0.85
N PRO A 160 16.47 1.99 1.59
CA PRO A 160 17.93 1.85 1.66
C PRO A 160 18.56 1.42 0.33
N GLY A 161 17.82 0.68 -0.51
CA GLY A 161 18.37 0.08 -1.70
C GLY A 161 19.28 -1.11 -1.41
N PHE A 162 19.94 -1.58 -2.47
CA PHE A 162 20.98 -2.59 -2.43
C PHE A 162 22.25 -2.02 -3.06
N ARG A 163 23.37 -2.11 -2.35
CA ARG A 163 24.67 -1.74 -2.89
C ARG A 163 25.27 -2.96 -3.54
N ILE A 164 25.61 -2.86 -4.82
CA ILE A 164 26.05 -4.00 -5.62
C ILE A 164 27.22 -3.58 -6.49
N CYS A 165 28.26 -4.40 -6.58
CA CYS A 165 29.33 -4.17 -7.54
C CYS A 165 28.80 -4.27 -8.98
N LYS A 166 29.03 -3.24 -9.80
CA LYS A 166 28.53 -3.18 -11.18
C LYS A 166 29.12 -4.24 -12.10
N GLN A 167 30.24 -4.84 -11.74
CA GLN A 167 30.90 -5.89 -12.54
C GLN A 167 30.52 -7.28 -12.03
N CYS A 168 30.90 -7.61 -10.80
CA CYS A 168 30.69 -8.97 -10.30
C CYS A 168 29.33 -9.20 -9.65
N GLY A 169 28.55 -8.14 -9.36
CA GLY A 169 27.26 -8.26 -8.73
C GLY A 169 27.27 -8.64 -7.25
N LYS A 170 28.44 -8.66 -6.61
CA LYS A 170 28.53 -8.95 -5.17
C LYS A 170 27.82 -7.89 -4.37
N VAL A 171 26.99 -8.32 -3.42
CA VAL A 171 26.19 -7.45 -2.56
C VAL A 171 27.04 -6.95 -1.40
N GLN A 172 26.95 -5.65 -1.13
CA GLN A 172 27.67 -5.01 -0.04
C GLN A 172 26.81 -5.04 1.22
N ASN A 173 27.23 -5.80 2.22
CA ASN A 173 26.49 -5.95 3.47
C ASN A 173 26.88 -4.90 4.52
N ARG A 174 28.01 -4.26 4.35
CA ARG A 174 28.49 -3.24 5.28
C ARG A 174 27.87 -1.89 4.93
N TYR A 175 27.27 -1.28 5.94
CA TYR A 175 26.88 0.13 5.92
C TYR A 175 27.93 0.87 6.74
N PHE A 176 28.71 1.72 6.06
CA PHE A 176 29.65 2.59 6.77
C PHE A 176 28.85 3.66 7.50
N SER A 177 28.97 3.72 8.82
CA SER A 177 28.65 4.92 9.56
C SER A 177 29.73 5.99 9.27
N GLN A 178 29.41 7.27 9.44
CA GLN A 178 30.41 8.33 9.29
C GLN A 178 31.62 8.15 10.23
N ASP A 179 31.46 7.37 11.30
CA ASP A 179 32.51 7.07 12.27
C ASP A 179 33.47 5.96 11.81
N ASP A 180 33.09 5.16 10.81
CA ASP A 180 33.87 4.05 10.26
C ASP A 180 34.83 4.47 9.12
N ILE A 181 34.93 5.77 8.82
CA ILE A 181 35.79 6.32 7.74
C ILE A 181 37.29 5.96 7.90
N ASN A 182 37.69 5.54 9.12
CA ASN A 182 39.07 5.15 9.42
C ASN A 182 39.34 3.64 9.39
N ALA A 183 38.33 2.81 9.11
CA ALA A 183 38.57 1.38 8.94
C ALA A 183 38.96 1.11 7.46
N GLU A 184 40.08 0.47 7.25
CA GLU A 184 40.51 -0.10 5.97
C GLU A 184 39.53 -1.17 5.49
N SER A 185 38.28 -0.81 5.20
CA SER A 185 37.24 -1.75 4.79
C SER A 185 37.14 -1.71 3.26
N SER A 186 37.78 -2.67 2.61
CA SER A 186 37.61 -2.93 1.19
C SER A 186 36.17 -3.36 0.88
N TRP A 187 35.63 -2.93 -0.28
CA TRP A 187 34.38 -3.44 -0.81
C TRP A 187 34.44 -4.95 -1.03
N GLU A 188 33.33 -5.64 -0.83
CA GLU A 188 33.24 -7.08 -1.09
C GLU A 188 33.12 -7.34 -2.60
N HIS A 189 34.00 -8.18 -3.14
CA HIS A 189 33.99 -8.56 -4.55
C HIS A 189 34.17 -10.07 -4.72
N ALA A 190 33.71 -10.61 -5.85
CA ALA A 190 34.06 -11.97 -6.26
C ALA A 190 35.57 -12.11 -6.54
N ILE A 191 36.08 -13.34 -6.49
CA ILE A 191 37.49 -13.64 -6.60
C ILE A 191 38.10 -13.16 -7.94
N ASP A 192 37.30 -13.22 -8.99
CA ASP A 192 37.63 -12.86 -10.38
C ASP A 192 37.31 -11.41 -10.75
N CYS A 193 36.82 -10.60 -9.79
CA CYS A 193 36.46 -9.22 -10.06
C CYS A 193 37.69 -8.34 -10.22
N THR A 194 37.74 -7.55 -11.31
CA THR A 194 38.85 -6.61 -11.55
C THR A 194 38.93 -5.46 -10.55
N TYR A 195 37.84 -5.21 -9.81
CA TYR A 195 37.79 -4.16 -8.78
C TYR A 195 38.04 -4.68 -7.37
N ARG A 196 38.47 -5.93 -7.22
CA ARG A 196 38.66 -6.59 -5.93
C ARG A 196 39.53 -5.82 -4.95
N ASP A 197 40.59 -5.21 -5.48
CA ASP A 197 41.58 -4.47 -4.69
C ASP A 197 41.32 -2.95 -4.72
N SER A 198 40.18 -2.53 -5.24
CA SER A 198 39.82 -1.12 -5.35
C SER A 198 38.91 -0.71 -4.20
N ASN A 199 39.23 0.39 -3.53
CA ASN A 199 38.38 1.06 -2.55
C ASN A 199 37.49 2.15 -3.17
N ASP A 200 37.46 2.25 -4.52
CA ASP A 200 36.68 3.23 -5.24
C ASP A 200 35.19 2.84 -5.22
N ASP A 201 34.36 3.70 -4.66
CA ASP A 201 32.89 3.52 -4.58
C ASP A 201 32.18 3.75 -5.92
N SER A 202 32.85 4.31 -6.92
CA SER A 202 32.30 4.53 -8.26
C SER A 202 31.88 3.23 -8.97
N PHE A 203 32.39 2.10 -8.50
CA PHE A 203 32.01 0.77 -9.01
C PHE A 203 30.83 0.14 -8.24
N ILE A 204 30.36 0.78 -7.19
CA ILE A 204 29.23 0.31 -6.40
C ILE A 204 27.96 1.04 -6.85
N LEU A 205 27.01 0.28 -7.34
CA LEU A 205 25.67 0.78 -7.69
C LEU A 205 24.77 0.71 -6.47
N ASN A 206 24.01 1.78 -6.22
CA ASN A 206 22.85 1.72 -5.33
C ASN A 206 21.59 1.52 -6.18
N VAL A 207 20.95 0.37 -6.03
CA VAL A 207 19.84 -0.05 -6.88
C VAL A 207 18.66 -0.57 -6.06
N HIS A 208 17.47 -0.51 -6.67
CA HIS A 208 16.29 -1.19 -6.18
C HIS A 208 15.96 -2.35 -7.12
N LEU A 209 15.57 -3.49 -6.56
CA LEU A 209 15.24 -4.65 -7.39
C LEU A 209 13.87 -4.46 -8.01
N TYR A 210 13.74 -4.83 -9.28
CA TYR A 210 12.60 -4.48 -10.09
C TYR A 210 12.11 -5.68 -10.92
N ARG A 211 10.81 -5.87 -10.90
CA ARG A 211 10.11 -6.79 -11.78
C ARG A 211 8.94 -6.08 -12.43
N HIS A 212 8.86 -6.16 -13.74
CA HIS A 212 7.75 -5.64 -14.52
C HIS A 212 6.96 -6.79 -15.14
N PHE A 213 5.63 -6.68 -15.13
CA PHE A 213 4.73 -7.59 -15.81
C PHE A 213 3.39 -6.91 -16.09
N SER A 214 2.66 -7.40 -17.08
CA SER A 214 1.30 -6.97 -17.38
C SER A 214 0.33 -8.08 -17.04
N SER A 215 -0.83 -7.73 -16.48
CA SER A 215 -1.90 -8.66 -16.16
C SER A 215 -3.25 -7.96 -16.18
N GLU A 216 -4.32 -8.74 -16.17
CA GLU A 216 -5.64 -8.24 -15.85
C GLU A 216 -5.72 -7.83 -14.38
N ALA A 217 -6.57 -6.85 -14.08
CA ALA A 217 -6.77 -6.36 -12.73
C ALA A 217 -8.24 -5.96 -12.47
N MET A 218 -8.62 -6.04 -11.21
CA MET A 218 -9.81 -5.40 -10.68
C MET A 218 -9.38 -4.33 -9.70
N ARG A 219 -9.94 -3.14 -9.83
CA ARG A 219 -9.76 -2.03 -8.91
C ARG A 219 -11.06 -1.74 -8.19
N ILE A 220 -11.00 -1.62 -6.87
CA ILE A 220 -12.16 -1.38 -6.00
C ILE A 220 -11.88 -0.10 -5.23
N LEU A 221 -12.79 0.87 -5.30
CA LEU A 221 -12.73 2.07 -4.46
C LEU A 221 -13.04 1.67 -3.01
N VAL A 222 -12.15 1.99 -2.08
CA VAL A 222 -12.42 1.79 -0.66
C VAL A 222 -13.57 2.70 -0.24
N PRO A 223 -14.64 2.17 0.35
CA PRO A 223 -15.79 2.98 0.72
C PRO A 223 -15.42 3.93 1.87
N TYR A 224 -15.86 5.17 1.73
CA TYR A 224 -15.76 6.16 2.80
C TYR A 224 -16.96 5.97 3.73
N THR A 225 -16.78 5.11 4.71
CA THR A 225 -17.83 4.79 5.69
C THR A 225 -17.85 5.82 6.82
N LYS A 226 -18.89 5.76 7.64
CA LYS A 226 -19.01 6.60 8.86
C LYS A 226 -17.86 6.45 9.84
N SER A 227 -17.14 5.32 9.79
CA SER A 227 -15.92 5.07 10.58
C SER A 227 -14.68 5.72 10.00
N GLY A 228 -14.78 6.34 8.82
CA GLY A 228 -13.67 6.95 8.10
C GLY A 228 -12.81 5.92 7.36
N VAL A 229 -11.74 6.41 6.76
CA VAL A 229 -10.74 5.59 6.05
C VAL A 229 -9.45 5.60 6.87
N SER A 230 -9.22 4.54 7.62
CA SER A 230 -7.99 4.31 8.38
C SER A 230 -7.34 2.99 7.96
N ASP A 231 -6.04 2.84 8.21
CA ASP A 231 -5.34 1.60 7.87
C ASP A 231 -6.05 0.35 8.40
N PRO A 232 -6.54 0.28 9.65
CA PRO A 232 -7.29 -0.88 10.13
C PRO A 232 -8.58 -1.14 9.36
N VAL A 233 -9.31 -0.10 8.94
CA VAL A 233 -10.54 -0.25 8.15
C VAL A 233 -10.21 -0.79 6.76
N ILE A 234 -9.18 -0.25 6.10
CA ILE A 234 -8.73 -0.70 4.79
C ILE A 234 -8.30 -2.17 4.85
N GLN A 235 -7.44 -2.54 5.81
CA GLN A 235 -6.94 -3.91 5.96
C GLN A 235 -8.05 -4.90 6.30
N SER A 236 -9.00 -4.51 7.13
CA SER A 236 -10.17 -5.33 7.47
C SER A 236 -11.09 -5.54 6.27
N PHE A 237 -11.28 -4.51 5.44
CA PHE A 237 -12.05 -4.62 4.22
C PHE A 237 -11.35 -5.48 3.16
N ILE A 238 -10.03 -5.34 3.00
CA ILE A 238 -9.22 -6.24 2.13
C ILE A 238 -9.40 -7.68 2.57
N ALA A 239 -9.29 -7.97 3.87
CA ALA A 239 -9.45 -9.31 4.41
C ALA A 239 -10.86 -9.88 4.13
N ALA A 240 -11.89 -9.05 4.25
CA ALA A 240 -13.26 -9.45 3.94
C ALA A 240 -13.45 -9.76 2.45
N ILE A 241 -12.89 -8.95 1.55
CA ILE A 241 -12.94 -9.19 0.11
C ILE A 241 -12.20 -10.50 -0.23
N GLN A 242 -11.01 -10.72 0.33
CA GLN A 242 -10.25 -11.95 0.14
C GLN A 242 -11.03 -13.18 0.58
N LEU A 243 -11.72 -13.10 1.72
CA LEU A 243 -12.60 -14.16 2.20
C LEU A 243 -13.75 -14.40 1.21
N GLY A 244 -14.38 -13.34 0.70
CA GLY A 244 -15.45 -13.43 -0.28
C GLY A 244 -15.00 -14.15 -1.56
N PHE A 245 -13.82 -13.81 -2.09
CA PHE A 245 -13.21 -14.51 -3.22
C PHE A 245 -12.98 -16.00 -2.92
N LYS A 246 -12.41 -16.31 -1.75
CA LYS A 246 -12.17 -17.69 -1.32
C LYS A 246 -13.46 -18.50 -1.24
N LEU A 247 -14.52 -17.92 -0.71
CA LEU A 247 -15.84 -18.56 -0.60
C LEU A 247 -16.52 -18.71 -1.98
N LYS A 248 -16.35 -17.73 -2.86
CA LYS A 248 -16.95 -17.74 -4.21
C LYS A 248 -16.30 -18.79 -5.10
N PHE A 249 -14.96 -18.89 -5.08
CA PHE A 249 -14.17 -19.74 -5.98
C PHE A 249 -13.66 -21.04 -5.34
N GLY A 250 -14.18 -21.42 -4.17
CA GLY A 250 -13.86 -22.70 -3.53
C GLY A 250 -12.39 -22.83 -3.11
N GLY A 251 -11.75 -21.74 -2.69
CA GLY A 251 -10.37 -21.73 -2.19
C GLY A 251 -9.26 -21.71 -3.23
N ARG A 252 -9.56 -21.77 -4.53
CA ARG A 252 -8.58 -21.77 -5.62
C ARG A 252 -8.13 -20.38 -6.06
N VAL A 253 -7.90 -19.48 -5.11
CA VAL A 253 -7.61 -18.05 -5.37
C VAL A 253 -6.19 -17.65 -4.94
N ASP A 254 -5.31 -18.60 -4.71
CA ASP A 254 -3.94 -18.34 -4.24
C ASP A 254 -3.07 -17.54 -5.22
N HIS A 255 -3.45 -17.53 -6.50
CA HIS A 255 -2.81 -16.74 -7.55
C HIS A 255 -3.25 -15.27 -7.55
N LEU A 256 -4.41 -14.95 -6.97
CA LEU A 256 -4.85 -13.56 -6.84
C LEU A 256 -4.04 -12.84 -5.76
N ARG A 257 -3.52 -11.67 -6.10
CA ARG A 257 -2.77 -10.80 -5.22
C ARG A 257 -3.54 -9.51 -4.98
N PHE A 258 -3.49 -9.07 -3.75
CA PHE A 258 -4.13 -7.84 -3.30
C PHE A 258 -3.04 -6.82 -2.99
N SER A 259 -3.23 -5.61 -3.48
CA SER A 259 -2.36 -4.47 -3.21
C SER A 259 -3.20 -3.21 -3.05
N GLU A 260 -2.64 -2.23 -2.40
CA GLU A 260 -3.25 -0.92 -2.22
C GLU A 260 -2.75 0.05 -3.29
N GLN A 261 -3.63 0.87 -3.79
CA GLN A 261 -3.31 1.98 -4.66
C GLN A 261 -3.86 3.27 -4.04
N ASN A 262 -2.97 4.20 -3.76
CA ASN A 262 -3.32 5.50 -3.21
C ASN A 262 -2.98 6.58 -4.24
N THR A 263 -3.97 7.31 -4.73
CA THR A 263 -3.79 8.35 -5.75
C THR A 263 -4.35 9.68 -5.26
N PRO A 264 -3.71 10.81 -5.61
CA PRO A 264 -4.31 12.11 -5.33
C PRO A 264 -5.64 12.26 -6.07
N ASP A 265 -6.61 12.88 -5.43
CA ASP A 265 -7.82 13.29 -6.10
C ASP A 265 -7.53 14.57 -6.91
N LEU A 266 -7.77 14.53 -8.22
CA LEU A 266 -7.52 15.68 -9.11
C LEU A 266 -8.61 16.75 -9.01
N ILE A 267 -9.74 16.43 -8.39
CA ILE A 267 -10.93 17.30 -8.31
C ILE A 267 -11.07 17.88 -6.90
N ALA A 268 -10.72 17.10 -5.88
CA ALA A 268 -10.80 17.48 -4.48
C ALA A 268 -9.42 17.43 -3.82
N ASP A 269 -9.26 18.25 -2.78
CA ASP A 269 -8.13 18.08 -1.87
C ASP A 269 -8.28 16.75 -1.12
N GLY A 270 -7.37 15.82 -1.36
CA GLY A 270 -7.39 14.51 -0.69
C GLY A 270 -6.80 13.39 -1.53
N ARG A 271 -6.94 12.19 -1.04
CA ARG A 271 -6.43 10.98 -1.69
C ARG A 271 -7.52 9.93 -1.80
N ARG A 272 -7.52 9.22 -2.92
CA ARG A 272 -8.39 8.08 -3.17
C ARG A 272 -7.65 6.79 -2.87
N HIS A 273 -8.26 5.96 -2.04
CA HIS A 273 -7.74 4.66 -1.71
C HIS A 273 -8.47 3.58 -2.54
N TYR A 274 -7.69 2.77 -3.22
CA TYR A 274 -8.21 1.66 -3.99
C TYR A 274 -7.56 0.36 -3.54
N ILE A 275 -8.34 -0.70 -3.55
CA ILE A 275 -7.85 -2.06 -3.50
C ILE A 275 -7.68 -2.53 -4.93
N LEU A 276 -6.49 -3.01 -5.24
CA LEU A 276 -6.17 -3.57 -6.54
C LEU A 276 -5.96 -5.06 -6.41
N ILE A 277 -6.71 -5.81 -7.19
CA ILE A 277 -6.63 -7.27 -7.24
C ILE A 277 -6.09 -7.64 -8.61
N HIS A 278 -5.00 -8.37 -8.66
CA HIS A 278 -4.39 -8.80 -9.91
C HIS A 278 -4.02 -10.28 -9.86
N ASP A 279 -3.93 -10.87 -11.03
CA ASP A 279 -3.46 -12.24 -11.17
C ASP A 279 -1.92 -12.26 -11.15
N SER A 280 -1.33 -13.13 -10.33
CA SER A 280 0.13 -13.31 -10.30
C SER A 280 0.67 -14.09 -11.51
N VAL A 281 -0.22 -14.71 -12.28
CA VAL A 281 0.11 -15.38 -13.54
C VAL A 281 0.09 -14.33 -14.66
N PRO A 282 1.19 -14.14 -15.39
CA PRO A 282 1.22 -13.21 -16.52
C PRO A 282 0.12 -13.52 -17.54
N GLY A 283 -0.63 -12.50 -17.94
CA GLY A 283 -1.77 -12.66 -18.85
C GLY A 283 -3.10 -12.98 -18.18
N GLY A 284 -3.10 -13.29 -16.87
CA GLY A 284 -4.30 -13.60 -16.10
C GLY A 284 -4.80 -15.04 -16.26
N THR A 285 -5.54 -15.53 -15.27
CA THR A 285 -6.20 -16.84 -15.31
C THR A 285 -7.68 -16.77 -15.69
N GLY A 286 -8.20 -15.55 -15.90
CA GLY A 286 -9.60 -15.30 -16.24
C GLY A 286 -10.56 -15.31 -15.05
N TYR A 287 -10.10 -15.50 -13.81
CA TYR A 287 -10.99 -15.46 -12.63
C TYR A 287 -11.59 -14.08 -12.41
N LEU A 288 -10.81 -13.02 -12.61
CA LEU A 288 -11.30 -11.65 -12.49
C LEU A 288 -12.33 -11.34 -13.57
N HIS A 289 -12.13 -11.83 -14.79
CA HIS A 289 -13.10 -11.71 -15.87
C HIS A 289 -14.40 -12.47 -15.57
N GLN A 290 -14.33 -13.65 -14.95
CA GLN A 290 -15.54 -14.40 -14.55
C GLN A 290 -16.39 -13.67 -13.52
N LEU A 291 -15.78 -12.85 -12.65
CA LEU A 291 -16.55 -12.01 -11.72
C LEU A 291 -17.41 -10.97 -12.43
N LEU A 292 -17.01 -10.55 -13.61
CA LEU A 292 -17.64 -9.47 -14.34
C LEU A 292 -18.55 -9.93 -15.46
N SER A 293 -18.37 -11.16 -15.94
CA SER A 293 -19.24 -11.74 -16.96
C SER A 293 -20.70 -11.91 -16.51
N GLY A 294 -20.97 -11.70 -15.23
CA GLY A 294 -22.29 -11.87 -14.62
C GLY A 294 -23.01 -10.60 -14.20
N THR A 295 -22.45 -9.38 -14.31
CA THR A 295 -23.01 -8.14 -13.76
C THR A 295 -22.48 -7.74 -12.37
N ALA A 296 -22.78 -6.53 -11.93
CA ALA A 296 -22.47 -6.03 -10.58
C ALA A 296 -23.06 -6.91 -9.44
N GLU A 297 -24.07 -7.72 -9.73
CA GLU A 297 -24.68 -8.68 -8.79
C GLU A 297 -23.68 -9.73 -8.31
N THR A 298 -22.69 -10.07 -9.13
CA THR A 298 -21.65 -11.03 -8.74
C THR A 298 -20.75 -10.48 -7.64
N MET A 299 -20.44 -9.18 -7.67
CA MET A 299 -19.72 -8.50 -6.60
C MET A 299 -20.59 -8.44 -5.33
N LEU A 300 -21.86 -8.14 -5.48
CA LEU A 300 -22.80 -8.11 -4.35
C LEU A 300 -22.89 -9.49 -3.66
N ASP A 301 -22.99 -10.58 -4.44
CA ASP A 301 -22.99 -11.95 -3.90
C ASP A 301 -21.71 -12.27 -3.14
N LEU A 302 -20.55 -11.82 -3.66
CA LEU A 302 -19.26 -11.98 -2.98
C LEU A 302 -19.24 -11.26 -1.63
N LEU A 303 -19.68 -10.01 -1.58
CA LEU A 303 -19.74 -9.23 -0.35
C LEU A 303 -20.73 -9.83 0.66
N LYS A 304 -21.91 -10.29 0.21
CA LYS A 304 -22.90 -10.97 1.05
C LYS A 304 -22.36 -12.27 1.64
N LYS A 305 -21.64 -13.09 0.85
CA LYS A 305 -21.01 -14.32 1.35
C LYS A 305 -19.96 -14.02 2.41
N ALA A 306 -19.12 -13.00 2.20
CA ALA A 306 -18.15 -12.57 3.19
C ALA A 306 -18.83 -12.10 4.48
N TYR A 307 -19.85 -11.24 4.38
CA TYR A 307 -20.60 -10.72 5.51
C TYR A 307 -21.22 -11.85 6.35
N ASN A 308 -21.97 -12.75 5.71
CA ASN A 308 -22.63 -13.85 6.39
C ASN A 308 -21.64 -14.79 7.07
N HIS A 309 -20.52 -15.08 6.42
CA HIS A 309 -19.48 -15.92 7.01
C HIS A 309 -18.81 -15.26 8.23
N ILE A 310 -18.56 -13.96 8.17
CA ILE A 310 -17.92 -13.22 9.26
C ILE A 310 -18.88 -13.08 10.45
N ILE A 311 -20.17 -12.79 10.22
CA ILE A 311 -21.16 -12.60 11.29
C ILE A 311 -21.42 -13.92 12.02
N ASP A 312 -21.41 -15.04 11.32
CA ASP A 312 -21.67 -16.37 11.87
C ASP A 312 -20.43 -17.07 12.43
N CYS A 313 -19.26 -16.43 12.32
CA CYS A 313 -18.02 -17.04 12.77
C CYS A 313 -18.03 -17.31 14.29
N PRO A 314 -17.67 -18.52 14.76
CA PRO A 314 -17.67 -18.87 16.18
C PRO A 314 -16.81 -17.96 17.06
N CYS A 315 -15.80 -17.30 16.53
CA CYS A 315 -14.96 -16.36 17.29
C CYS A 315 -15.72 -15.15 17.86
N LYS A 316 -16.99 -14.94 17.44
CA LYS A 316 -17.85 -13.91 18.01
C LYS A 316 -18.13 -14.12 19.51
N GLU A 317 -18.03 -15.35 19.98
CA GLU A 317 -18.27 -15.72 21.37
C GLU A 317 -17.03 -15.52 22.26
N GLU A 318 -15.86 -15.21 21.68
CA GLU A 318 -14.61 -14.95 22.38
C GLU A 318 -14.39 -13.42 22.52
N PRO A 319 -14.70 -12.80 23.67
CA PRO A 319 -14.71 -11.34 23.84
C PRO A 319 -13.35 -10.68 23.71
N GLU A 320 -12.26 -11.44 23.85
CA GLU A 320 -10.89 -10.94 23.75
C GLU A 320 -10.34 -10.97 22.31
N LYS A 321 -11.08 -11.58 21.36
CA LYS A 321 -10.65 -11.75 19.97
C LYS A 321 -11.56 -11.03 18.98
N ASP A 322 -11.01 -10.08 18.27
CA ASP A 322 -11.72 -9.41 17.18
C ASP A 322 -11.33 -9.99 15.81
N GLY A 323 -11.38 -11.30 15.70
CA GLY A 323 -11.11 -12.04 14.46
C GLY A 323 -10.44 -13.40 14.70
N CYS A 324 -10.40 -14.23 13.69
CA CYS A 324 -9.70 -15.50 13.68
C CYS A 324 -9.34 -15.97 12.28
N TYR A 325 -8.52 -17.04 12.16
CA TYR A 325 -8.11 -17.62 10.88
C TYR A 325 -9.25 -18.27 10.07
N ARG A 326 -10.43 -18.43 10.65
CA ARG A 326 -11.62 -18.89 9.92
C ARG A 326 -12.37 -17.74 9.24
N CYS A 327 -12.19 -16.50 9.69
CA CYS A 327 -12.86 -15.33 9.13
C CYS A 327 -11.87 -14.34 8.50
N VAL A 328 -11.35 -13.38 9.24
CA VAL A 328 -10.59 -12.26 8.67
C VAL A 328 -9.06 -12.42 8.74
N TYR A 329 -8.54 -13.29 9.62
CA TYR A 329 -7.11 -13.47 9.72
C TYR A 329 -6.57 -14.42 8.65
N GLN A 330 -5.43 -14.07 8.08
CA GLN A 330 -4.76 -14.87 7.06
C GLN A 330 -3.26 -15.02 7.36
N TYR A 331 -2.73 -16.23 7.25
CA TYR A 331 -1.31 -16.50 7.50
C TYR A 331 -0.35 -15.67 6.65
N ARG A 332 -0.74 -15.35 5.42
CA ARG A 332 0.07 -14.54 4.50
C ARG A 332 0.15 -13.07 4.88
N LEU A 333 -0.76 -12.59 5.70
CA LEU A 333 -0.85 -11.22 6.19
C LEU A 333 -0.49 -11.10 7.66
N SER A 334 0.30 -12.04 8.20
CA SER A 334 0.63 -12.14 9.64
C SER A 334 1.15 -10.83 10.24
N ARG A 335 1.82 -9.98 9.45
CA ARG A 335 2.31 -8.68 9.89
C ARG A 335 1.26 -7.58 9.94
N GLN A 336 0.20 -7.73 9.18
CA GLN A 336 -0.90 -6.77 9.11
C GLN A 336 -2.08 -7.21 10.00
N MET A 337 -1.98 -8.39 10.63
CA MET A 337 -3.06 -8.94 11.46
C MET A 337 -3.42 -8.03 12.64
N ASP A 338 -2.45 -7.30 13.18
CA ASP A 338 -2.71 -6.33 14.26
C ASP A 338 -3.62 -5.18 13.80
N ASN A 339 -3.69 -4.94 12.50
CA ASN A 339 -4.56 -3.93 11.87
C ASN A 339 -5.86 -4.51 11.30
N VAL A 340 -6.09 -5.83 11.43
CA VAL A 340 -7.29 -6.48 10.91
C VAL A 340 -8.25 -6.77 12.03
N SER A 341 -9.48 -6.26 11.89
CA SER A 341 -10.54 -6.34 12.87
C SER A 341 -11.82 -6.90 12.24
N ARG A 342 -12.41 -7.89 12.89
CA ARG A 342 -13.69 -8.47 12.50
C ARG A 342 -14.82 -7.43 12.57
N SER A 343 -14.84 -6.64 13.64
CA SER A 343 -15.85 -5.60 13.85
C SER A 343 -15.77 -4.52 12.77
N SER A 344 -14.57 -4.06 12.40
CA SER A 344 -14.39 -3.10 11.30
C SER A 344 -14.81 -3.67 9.95
N ALA A 345 -14.49 -4.93 9.67
CA ALA A 345 -14.92 -5.59 8.45
C ALA A 345 -16.45 -5.68 8.34
N LEU A 346 -17.12 -6.04 9.44
CA LEU A 346 -18.60 -6.13 9.49
C LEU A 346 -19.24 -4.75 9.34
N GLU A 347 -18.68 -3.72 9.94
CA GLU A 347 -19.21 -2.35 9.85
C GLU A 347 -19.21 -1.86 8.41
N VAL A 348 -18.06 -2.00 7.70
CA VAL A 348 -17.96 -1.63 6.29
C VAL A 348 -18.92 -2.43 5.42
N LEU A 349 -18.94 -3.76 5.57
CA LEU A 349 -19.82 -4.62 4.79
C LEU A 349 -21.30 -4.34 5.07
N LYS A 350 -21.67 -4.05 6.32
CA LYS A 350 -23.04 -3.69 6.69
C LYS A 350 -23.48 -2.42 5.98
N GLU A 351 -22.67 -1.36 6.00
CA GLU A 351 -23.02 -0.11 5.31
C GLU A 351 -23.18 -0.31 3.79
N LEU A 352 -22.33 -1.13 3.18
CA LEU A 352 -22.42 -1.46 1.75
C LEU A 352 -23.67 -2.26 1.40
N LEU A 353 -24.09 -3.17 2.29
CA LEU A 353 -25.18 -4.11 2.05
C LEU A 353 -26.52 -3.62 2.61
N GLU A 354 -26.53 -2.52 3.37
CA GLU A 354 -27.75 -1.94 3.95
C GLU A 354 -28.63 -1.31 2.87
N ASN A 355 -29.92 -1.58 2.90
CA ASN A 355 -30.94 -1.20 1.92
C ASN A 355 -30.79 -1.90 0.55
N ASP A 356 -31.68 -1.60 -0.38
CA ASP A 356 -31.64 -2.14 -1.73
C ASP A 356 -30.39 -1.60 -2.46
N VAL A 357 -29.49 -2.51 -2.83
CA VAL A 357 -28.24 -2.20 -3.51
C VAL A 357 -28.49 -2.10 -5.00
N GLU A 358 -28.50 -0.90 -5.53
CA GLU A 358 -28.58 -0.65 -6.96
C GLU A 358 -27.21 -0.23 -7.53
N TRP A 359 -26.91 -0.73 -8.71
CA TRP A 359 -25.67 -0.42 -9.41
C TRP A 359 -25.93 0.43 -10.65
N GLU A 360 -25.01 1.33 -10.94
CA GLU A 360 -24.97 2.13 -12.15
C GLU A 360 -23.67 1.87 -12.89
N LYS A 361 -23.76 1.64 -14.21
CA LYS A 361 -22.60 1.50 -15.07
C LYS A 361 -21.97 2.87 -15.32
N VAL A 362 -20.66 2.96 -15.16
CA VAL A 362 -19.86 4.17 -15.38
C VAL A 362 -18.69 3.87 -16.31
N GLU A 363 -18.01 4.90 -16.79
CA GLU A 363 -16.81 4.69 -17.61
C GLU A 363 -15.60 4.26 -16.77
N THR A 364 -15.43 4.87 -15.59
CA THR A 364 -14.40 4.53 -14.63
C THR A 364 -14.81 4.96 -13.22
N ILE A 365 -14.37 4.22 -12.22
CA ILE A 365 -14.61 4.58 -10.81
C ILE A 365 -13.78 5.81 -10.38
N SER A 366 -12.82 6.24 -11.19
CA SER A 366 -12.07 7.48 -10.94
C SER A 366 -12.94 8.73 -11.04
N ASP A 367 -14.07 8.66 -11.74
CA ASP A 367 -15.00 9.79 -11.92
C ASP A 367 -16.05 9.87 -10.77
N ILE A 368 -16.06 8.92 -9.83
CA ILE A 368 -16.95 8.97 -8.67
C ILE A 368 -16.57 10.17 -7.81
N GLN A 369 -17.54 11.06 -7.55
CA GLN A 369 -17.32 12.21 -6.67
C GLN A 369 -17.30 11.80 -5.21
N ILE A 370 -16.27 12.21 -4.48
CA ILE A 370 -16.08 11.88 -3.04
C ILE A 370 -16.30 13.11 -2.15
N ASN A 371 -16.26 14.31 -2.73
CA ASN A 371 -16.10 15.58 -2.02
C ASN A 371 -17.21 15.92 -1.03
N ALA A 372 -18.47 15.60 -1.35
CA ALA A 372 -19.60 15.89 -0.46
C ALA A 372 -19.58 15.05 0.83
N HIS A 373 -18.82 13.93 0.82
CA HIS A 373 -18.80 12.95 1.89
C HIS A 373 -17.57 13.04 2.78
N LEU A 374 -16.46 13.61 2.30
CA LEU A 374 -15.27 13.84 3.11
C LEU A 374 -15.55 14.79 4.27
N ASP A 375 -16.24 15.89 4.01
CA ASP A 375 -16.62 16.83 5.06
C ASP A 375 -17.54 16.18 6.08
N SER A 376 -18.55 15.44 5.64
CA SER A 376 -19.47 14.70 6.52
C SER A 376 -18.77 13.58 7.30
N ALA A 377 -17.86 12.81 6.67
CA ALA A 377 -17.11 11.76 7.34
C ALA A 377 -16.13 12.31 8.39
N LEU A 378 -15.42 13.38 8.06
CA LEU A 378 -14.52 14.09 8.98
C LEU A 378 -15.30 14.67 10.17
N GLU A 379 -16.47 15.27 9.91
CA GLU A 379 -17.37 15.78 10.93
C GLU A 379 -17.82 14.66 11.88
N GLN A 380 -18.23 13.52 11.36
CA GLN A 380 -18.64 12.37 12.16
C GLN A 380 -17.49 11.73 12.94
N MET A 381 -16.29 11.63 12.33
CA MET A 381 -15.08 11.17 13.04
C MET A 381 -14.76 12.09 14.22
N PHE A 382 -14.82 13.40 14.00
CA PHE A 382 -14.62 14.40 15.03
C PHE A 382 -15.64 14.28 16.16
N LEU A 383 -16.94 14.16 15.81
CA LEU A 383 -18.02 13.92 16.77
C LEU A 383 -17.85 12.63 17.58
N ASN A 384 -17.48 11.55 16.93
CA ASN A 384 -17.27 10.26 17.59
C ASN A 384 -16.05 10.30 18.51
N SER A 385 -15.00 11.02 18.14
CA SER A 385 -13.81 11.24 18.96
C SER A 385 -14.13 12.08 20.19
N LEU A 386 -14.91 13.13 20.04
CA LEU A 386 -15.40 13.94 21.14
C LEU A 386 -16.31 13.13 22.09
N LYS A 387 -17.22 12.34 21.57
CA LYS A 387 -18.09 11.47 22.40
C LYS A 387 -17.29 10.40 23.15
N LYS A 388 -16.20 9.87 22.57
CA LYS A 388 -15.30 8.95 23.25
C LYS A 388 -14.52 9.63 24.38
N LEU A 389 -14.05 10.86 24.17
CA LEU A 389 -13.36 11.65 25.18
C LEU A 389 -14.25 12.00 26.36
N THR A 390 -15.52 12.40 26.12
CA THR A 390 -16.47 12.72 27.18
C THR A 390 -16.85 11.51 28.01
N ARG A 391 -17.04 10.35 27.40
CA ARG A 391 -17.35 9.09 28.13
C ARG A 391 -16.19 8.64 29.02
N LYS A 392 -14.94 8.87 28.60
CA LYS A 392 -13.75 8.43 29.33
C LYS A 392 -13.39 9.33 30.52
N ASN A 393 -13.71 10.60 30.47
CA ASN A 393 -13.23 11.62 31.41
C ASN A 393 -14.32 12.18 32.34
N GLY A 394 -15.55 11.68 32.31
CA GLY A 394 -16.64 12.21 33.13
C GLY A 394 -16.97 13.68 32.85
N LEU A 395 -16.65 14.16 31.66
CA LEU A 395 -16.91 15.54 31.24
C LEU A 395 -18.41 15.76 31.01
N PRO A 396 -18.92 16.99 31.24
CA PRO A 396 -20.32 17.33 31.01
C PRO A 396 -20.74 17.07 29.57
N SER A 397 -22.05 16.94 29.36
CA SER A 397 -22.62 16.66 28.03
C SER A 397 -22.14 17.69 27.01
N ILE A 398 -21.59 17.19 25.88
CA ILE A 398 -21.23 18.02 24.74
C ILE A 398 -22.41 18.07 23.78
N ARG A 399 -22.85 19.26 23.44
CA ARG A 399 -23.84 19.52 22.40
C ARG A 399 -23.15 20.22 21.23
N MET A 400 -23.37 19.76 20.03
CA MET A 400 -22.87 20.40 18.82
C MET A 400 -24.04 20.91 17.99
N ILE A 401 -23.92 22.15 17.59
CA ILE A 401 -24.89 22.84 16.75
C ILE A 401 -24.17 23.22 15.46
N GLN A 402 -24.72 22.81 14.34
CA GLN A 402 -24.24 23.22 13.04
C GLN A 402 -24.90 24.54 12.67
N GLU A 403 -24.10 25.57 12.39
CA GLU A 403 -24.59 26.87 11.92
C GLU A 403 -23.93 27.27 10.62
N ILE A 404 -24.66 27.96 9.75
CA ILE A 404 -24.12 28.57 8.54
C ILE A 404 -23.68 30.00 8.91
N ILE A 405 -22.36 30.22 9.06
CA ILE A 405 -21.79 31.50 9.38
C ILE A 405 -21.11 32.05 8.10
N ASN A 406 -21.57 33.17 7.59
CA ASN A 406 -21.04 33.82 6.38
C ASN A 406 -21.00 32.91 5.12
N GLY A 407 -21.98 32.03 4.95
CA GLY A 407 -22.04 31.12 3.82
C GLY A 407 -21.10 29.91 3.90
N LYS A 408 -20.47 29.70 5.07
CA LYS A 408 -19.68 28.52 5.39
C LYS A 408 -20.29 27.77 6.56
N THR A 409 -20.24 26.46 6.51
CA THR A 409 -20.66 25.59 7.60
C THR A 409 -19.68 25.71 8.76
N GLY A 410 -20.15 26.22 9.90
CA GLY A 410 -19.38 26.28 11.14
C GLY A 410 -20.05 25.42 12.22
N TYR A 411 -19.30 25.05 13.24
CA TYR A 411 -19.79 24.24 14.37
C TYR A 411 -19.62 25.00 15.68
N ILE A 412 -20.68 25.00 16.48
CA ILE A 412 -20.64 25.48 17.86
C ILE A 412 -20.66 24.24 18.76
N ILE A 413 -19.64 24.12 19.61
CA ILE A 413 -19.59 23.07 20.65
C ILE A 413 -19.91 23.71 21.98
N GLU A 414 -20.96 23.22 22.62
CA GLU A 414 -21.31 23.57 24.00
C GLU A 414 -20.73 22.52 24.95
N ILE A 415 -19.88 22.95 25.89
CA ILE A 415 -19.34 22.12 26.97
C ILE A 415 -19.75 22.75 28.29
N GLY A 416 -20.81 22.20 28.92
CA GLY A 416 -21.43 22.84 30.07
C GLY A 416 -22.00 24.22 29.69
N ASP A 417 -21.59 25.27 30.37
CA ASP A 417 -22.07 26.64 30.12
C ASP A 417 -21.15 27.42 29.14
N GLN A 418 -20.19 26.79 28.54
CA GLN A 418 -19.25 27.41 27.60
C GLN A 418 -19.50 27.00 26.17
N CYS A 419 -19.52 27.98 25.27
CA CYS A 419 -19.66 27.78 23.81
C CYS A 419 -18.34 28.03 23.09
N TYR A 420 -17.97 27.09 22.22
CA TYR A 420 -16.76 27.16 21.40
C TYR A 420 -17.13 27.12 19.93
N ASN A 421 -16.69 28.11 19.15
CA ASN A 421 -16.82 28.07 17.70
C ASN A 421 -15.65 27.29 17.13
N ILE A 422 -15.94 26.28 16.30
CA ILE A 422 -14.96 25.54 15.54
C ILE A 422 -15.20 25.81 14.06
N GLU A 423 -14.25 26.46 13.43
CA GLU A 423 -14.17 26.52 11.97
C GLU A 423 -13.30 25.36 11.51
N PRO A 424 -13.82 24.45 10.67
CA PRO A 424 -12.97 23.44 10.05
C PRO A 424 -12.00 24.17 9.12
N GLN A 425 -10.75 24.35 9.54
CA GLN A 425 -9.68 24.72 8.64
C GLN A 425 -9.27 23.49 7.86
N LYS A 426 -9.29 23.58 6.54
CA LYS A 426 -8.69 22.56 5.68
C LYS A 426 -7.24 22.39 6.12
N MET A 427 -6.87 21.22 6.60
CA MET A 427 -5.50 20.88 6.93
C MET A 427 -4.67 20.86 5.64
N LEU A 428 -4.04 21.94 5.32
CA LEU A 428 -2.97 22.05 4.34
C LEU A 428 -1.65 22.17 5.13
N GLY A 429 -0.90 21.05 5.21
CA GLY A 429 0.48 21.06 5.75
C GLY A 429 0.58 20.74 7.23
N GLU A 430 1.68 20.10 7.55
CA GLU A 430 2.11 19.58 8.85
C GLU A 430 2.34 20.71 9.84
N ASP A 431 1.64 21.53 10.32
CA ASP A 431 1.93 22.41 11.48
C ASP A 431 0.82 23.39 11.90
N GLU A 432 -0.42 23.24 11.44
CA GLU A 432 -1.46 24.15 11.93
C GLU A 432 -2.50 23.43 12.81
N GLY A 433 -2.34 23.62 14.09
CA GLY A 433 -3.26 23.15 15.12
C GLY A 433 -4.63 23.81 15.03
N VAL A 434 -5.64 23.10 15.49
CA VAL A 434 -7.02 23.59 15.63
C VAL A 434 -7.03 24.85 16.46
N SER A 435 -7.37 25.98 15.85
CA SER A 435 -7.56 27.24 16.59
C SER A 435 -8.96 27.24 17.20
N ILE A 436 -9.04 27.05 18.51
CA ILE A 436 -10.27 27.18 19.29
C ILE A 436 -10.36 28.64 19.77
N LYS A 437 -11.31 29.40 19.25
CA LYS A 437 -11.61 30.73 19.76
C LYS A 437 -12.78 30.64 20.71
N SER A 438 -12.56 30.94 21.99
CA SER A 438 -13.66 31.20 22.95
C SER A 438 -14.39 32.48 22.57
N LYS A 439 -15.71 32.43 22.52
CA LYS A 439 -16.55 33.61 22.38
C LYS A 439 -16.63 34.29 23.77
N PRO A 440 -16.49 35.61 23.88
CA PRO A 440 -16.68 36.34 25.14
C PRO A 440 -18.13 36.24 25.64
#